data_f3692fcefe8454936d0a9701db27fa22
#
_entry.id   f3692fcefe8454936d0a9701db27fa22
#
_cell.length_a   1.000
_cell.length_b   1.000
_cell.length_c   1.000
_cell.angle_alpha   90.00
_cell.angle_beta   90.00
_cell.angle_gamma   90.00
#
_symmetry.space_group_name_H-M   'P 1'
#
loop_
_entity.id
_entity.type
_entity.pdbx_description
1 polymer ?
#
loop_
_entity_poly.entity_id
_entity_poly.type
_entity_poly.pdbx_seq_one_letter_code
_entity_poly.pdbx_strand_id
1 'polypeptide(L)'
;MMRFRTEIDIPKADFEIGAAERMLFVGSCFADNLGRRFVENRFRATVNPFGVMYNPASILHTVEKCSDVRPRVAVFTLGTNHVYILKETGEIVDNCQKRPQRLFEERELSVDECASYLQKAINLLKSQTAASGSSEGTLKVIITVSPIRYAKYGYHGSQLSKATLLLAADKLVKENPGVVSYFPAYEIMNDELRDYRFYKEDMLHPSEQAVEYIWERFRATYFGKAAEQFLEDWRPIREALGHKPFHPESEEHQTFIARTEEKKRQFEEKYHLL
;
A
#
# COMPACT_ATOMS: atom_id res chain seq x y z
N MET A 1 -23.50 12.46 -23.76
CA MET A 1 -23.97 11.17 -23.20
C MET A 1 -24.16 11.35 -21.71
N MET A 2 -25.26 10.91 -21.14
CA MET A 2 -25.53 11.01 -19.69
C MET A 2 -24.57 10.05 -18.95
N ARG A 3 -23.87 10.53 -17.91
CA ARG A 3 -22.99 9.71 -17.06
C ARG A 3 -23.80 9.26 -15.84
N PHE A 4 -23.78 7.98 -15.51
CA PHE A 4 -24.48 7.41 -14.35
C PHE A 4 -23.63 7.26 -13.10
N ARG A 5 -22.31 7.51 -13.22
CA ARG A 5 -21.38 7.49 -12.08
C ARG A 5 -20.33 8.59 -12.26
N THR A 6 -19.76 9.02 -11.15
CA THR A 6 -18.55 9.82 -11.14
C THR A 6 -17.36 8.91 -11.46
N GLU A 7 -16.48 9.37 -12.32
CA GLU A 7 -15.16 8.78 -12.53
C GLU A 7 -14.12 9.80 -12.10
N ILE A 8 -13.25 9.40 -11.19
CA ILE A 8 -12.18 10.27 -10.68
C ILE A 8 -11.11 10.36 -11.75
N ASP A 9 -10.79 11.57 -12.16
CA ASP A 9 -9.67 11.82 -13.05
C ASP A 9 -8.36 11.72 -12.25
N ILE A 10 -7.54 10.73 -12.59
CA ILE A 10 -6.24 10.50 -11.94
C ILE A 10 -5.19 10.68 -13.02
N PRO A 11 -4.44 11.78 -13.01
CA PRO A 11 -3.39 12.00 -14.01
C PRO A 11 -2.33 10.89 -13.92
N LYS A 12 -1.78 10.49 -15.06
CA LYS A 12 -0.65 9.58 -15.13
C LYS A 12 0.51 10.15 -14.30
N ALA A 13 1.14 9.33 -13.50
CA ALA A 13 2.29 9.75 -12.71
C ALA A 13 3.48 10.14 -13.62
N ASP A 14 4.35 11.01 -13.12
CA ASP A 14 5.60 11.43 -13.78
C ASP A 14 6.71 10.37 -13.71
N PHE A 15 6.42 9.22 -13.14
CA PHE A 15 7.31 8.06 -13.04
C PHE A 15 6.53 6.77 -13.22
N GLU A 16 7.24 5.70 -13.56
CA GLU A 16 6.69 4.36 -13.68
C GLU A 16 7.33 3.42 -12.64
N ILE A 17 6.54 2.44 -12.19
CA ILE A 17 7.00 1.36 -11.31
C ILE A 17 7.50 0.22 -12.20
N GLY A 18 8.78 -0.11 -12.08
CA GLY A 18 9.40 -1.24 -12.75
C GLY A 18 9.24 -2.54 -11.96
N ALA A 19 9.24 -3.69 -12.66
CA ALA A 19 9.06 -4.99 -12.05
C ALA A 19 10.19 -5.38 -11.07
N ALA A 20 11.42 -4.95 -11.32
CA ALA A 20 12.59 -5.26 -10.49
C ALA A 20 12.80 -4.28 -9.33
N GLU A 21 12.03 -3.19 -9.25
CA GLU A 21 12.22 -2.16 -8.23
C GLU A 21 11.81 -2.65 -6.83
N ARG A 22 12.61 -2.26 -5.84
CA ARG A 22 12.27 -2.52 -4.44
C ARG A 22 11.20 -1.56 -3.98
N MET A 23 10.14 -2.11 -3.40
CA MET A 23 9.01 -1.36 -2.90
C MET A 23 8.79 -1.60 -1.41
N LEU A 24 8.31 -0.57 -0.72
CA LEU A 24 7.93 -0.65 0.68
C LEU A 24 6.48 -0.15 0.84
N PHE A 25 5.61 -1.01 1.33
CA PHE A 25 4.23 -0.66 1.70
C PHE A 25 4.12 -0.59 3.22
N VAL A 26 3.74 0.56 3.74
CA VAL A 26 3.54 0.76 5.18
C VAL A 26 2.23 1.48 5.42
N GLY A 27 1.48 0.99 6.39
CA GLY A 27 0.27 1.69 6.84
C GLY A 27 -0.87 0.77 7.24
N SER A 28 -2.09 1.18 6.95
CA SER A 28 -3.32 0.48 7.30
C SER A 28 -3.45 -0.89 6.64
N CYS A 29 -4.50 -1.64 7.00
CA CYS A 29 -4.84 -2.90 6.30
C CYS A 29 -4.97 -2.73 4.77
N PHE A 30 -5.14 -1.51 4.27
CA PHE A 30 -5.14 -1.25 2.83
C PHE A 30 -3.73 -1.40 2.24
N ALA A 31 -2.65 -1.13 3.02
CA ALA A 31 -1.28 -1.46 2.59
C ALA A 31 -1.12 -2.97 2.36
N ASP A 32 -1.70 -3.81 3.23
CA ASP A 32 -1.71 -5.26 3.03
C ASP A 32 -2.48 -5.64 1.76
N ASN A 33 -3.66 -5.06 1.56
CA ASN A 33 -4.49 -5.38 0.40
C ASN A 33 -3.79 -5.02 -0.92
N LEU A 34 -3.24 -3.81 -1.00
CA LEU A 34 -2.55 -3.33 -2.20
C LEU A 34 -1.20 -4.03 -2.38
N GLY A 35 -0.39 -4.09 -1.31
CA GLY A 35 0.94 -4.71 -1.33
C GLY A 35 0.90 -6.20 -1.65
N ARG A 36 -0.12 -6.93 -1.17
CA ARG A 36 -0.33 -8.33 -1.52
C ARG A 36 -0.45 -8.53 -3.04
N ARG A 37 -1.13 -7.62 -3.77
CA ARG A 37 -1.20 -7.69 -5.24
C ARG A 37 0.18 -7.63 -5.88
N PHE A 38 1.09 -6.83 -5.33
CA PHE A 38 2.48 -6.79 -5.80
C PHE A 38 3.23 -8.09 -5.51
N VAL A 39 3.14 -8.61 -4.29
CA VAL A 39 3.80 -9.86 -3.89
C VAL A 39 3.29 -11.05 -4.70
N GLU A 40 1.98 -11.21 -4.87
CA GLU A 40 1.34 -12.26 -5.66
C GLU A 40 1.74 -12.19 -7.15
N ASN A 41 2.06 -10.99 -7.62
CA ASN A 41 2.53 -10.75 -8.97
C ASN A 41 4.06 -10.67 -9.09
N ARG A 42 4.81 -11.16 -8.09
CA ARG A 42 6.28 -11.30 -8.11
C ARG A 42 7.07 -9.99 -8.15
N PHE A 43 6.47 -8.86 -7.82
CA PHE A 43 7.21 -7.63 -7.58
C PHE A 43 8.00 -7.73 -6.28
N ARG A 44 9.11 -7.00 -6.17
CA ARG A 44 9.96 -6.94 -4.96
C ARG A 44 9.35 -6.01 -3.91
N ALA A 45 8.25 -6.42 -3.30
CA ALA A 45 7.51 -5.63 -2.33
C ALA A 45 7.67 -6.17 -0.90
N THR A 46 8.06 -5.30 0.02
CA THR A 46 8.00 -5.50 1.47
C THR A 46 6.74 -4.82 1.98
N VAL A 47 5.89 -5.56 2.69
CA VAL A 47 4.54 -5.10 3.08
C VAL A 47 4.39 -5.20 4.59
N ASN A 48 4.12 -4.08 5.26
CA ASN A 48 3.90 -3.99 6.70
C ASN A 48 4.81 -4.91 7.53
N PRO A 49 6.15 -4.80 7.41
CA PRO A 49 7.10 -5.79 7.97
C PRO A 49 7.00 -5.95 9.49
N PHE A 50 6.44 -4.96 10.17
CA PHE A 50 6.21 -4.99 11.63
C PHE A 50 4.73 -4.96 11.99
N GLY A 51 3.86 -5.32 11.04
CA GLY A 51 2.40 -5.30 11.17
C GLY A 51 1.78 -4.00 10.72
N VAL A 52 0.45 -3.96 10.78
CA VAL A 52 -0.37 -2.84 10.31
C VAL A 52 -0.14 -1.60 11.17
N MET A 53 0.09 -0.45 10.50
CA MET A 53 0.32 0.86 11.11
C MET A 53 -0.77 1.84 10.68
N TYR A 54 -1.51 2.39 11.63
CA TYR A 54 -2.70 3.19 11.28
C TYR A 54 -2.43 4.68 11.15
N ASN A 55 -1.39 5.20 11.79
CA ASN A 55 -1.14 6.64 11.92
C ASN A 55 0.27 7.05 11.43
N PRO A 56 0.49 8.34 11.14
CA PRO A 56 1.76 8.85 10.64
C PRO A 56 2.98 8.58 11.52
N ALA A 57 2.83 8.62 12.86
CA ALA A 57 3.93 8.35 13.78
C ALA A 57 4.41 6.89 13.68
N SER A 58 3.46 5.94 13.65
CA SER A 58 3.76 4.51 13.50
C SER A 58 4.37 4.18 12.13
N ILE A 59 4.02 4.94 11.08
CA ILE A 59 4.68 4.81 9.77
C ILE A 59 6.16 5.23 9.89
N LEU A 60 6.47 6.35 10.56
CA LEU A 60 7.85 6.75 10.81
C LEU A 60 8.62 5.67 11.58
N HIS A 61 8.10 5.17 12.70
CA HIS A 61 8.74 4.12 13.49
C HIS A 61 9.00 2.84 12.68
N THR A 62 8.10 2.51 11.73
CA THR A 62 8.33 1.39 10.81
C THR A 62 9.51 1.69 9.88
N VAL A 63 9.55 2.88 9.28
CA VAL A 63 10.64 3.27 8.37
C VAL A 63 11.98 3.30 9.08
N GLU A 64 12.04 3.75 10.33
CA GLU A 64 13.26 3.73 11.17
C GLU A 64 13.82 2.31 11.35
N LYS A 65 12.94 1.32 11.45
CA LYS A 65 13.30 -0.10 11.60
C LYS A 65 13.63 -0.78 10.26
N CYS A 66 13.32 -0.15 9.12
CA CYS A 66 13.46 -0.72 7.77
C CYS A 66 14.75 -0.28 7.04
N SER A 67 15.87 -0.09 7.72
CA SER A 67 17.13 0.41 7.13
C SER A 67 17.64 -0.42 5.94
N ASP A 68 17.32 -1.72 5.90
CA ASP A 68 17.82 -2.66 4.90
C ASP A 68 16.97 -2.74 3.63
N VAL A 69 15.73 -2.23 3.66
CA VAL A 69 14.78 -2.34 2.53
C VAL A 69 15.20 -1.45 1.37
N ARG A 70 15.64 -0.22 1.64
CA ARG A 70 16.11 0.78 0.64
C ARG A 70 15.19 0.82 -0.59
N PRO A 71 13.91 1.19 -0.44
CA PRO A 71 12.95 1.12 -1.53
C PRO A 71 13.20 2.23 -2.57
N ARG A 72 12.98 1.91 -3.86
CA ARG A 72 12.85 2.91 -4.93
C ARG A 72 11.47 3.58 -4.87
N VAL A 73 10.44 2.82 -4.48
CA VAL A 73 9.08 3.32 -4.32
C VAL A 73 8.56 2.93 -2.94
N ALA A 74 8.12 3.92 -2.16
CA ALA A 74 7.41 3.70 -0.90
C ALA A 74 5.94 4.09 -1.04
N VAL A 75 5.04 3.28 -0.47
CA VAL A 75 3.60 3.54 -0.47
C VAL A 75 3.13 3.64 0.98
N PHE A 76 2.65 4.82 1.39
CA PHE A 76 2.12 5.08 2.72
C PHE A 76 0.59 5.13 2.67
N THR A 77 -0.08 4.22 3.39
CA THR A 77 -1.54 4.18 3.46
C THR A 77 -2.04 4.67 4.82
N LEU A 78 -2.58 5.88 4.85
CA LEU A 78 -2.94 6.59 6.07
C LEU A 78 -4.32 6.12 6.58
N GLY A 79 -4.37 5.53 7.77
CA GLY A 79 -5.60 5.02 8.37
C GLY A 79 -6.35 6.06 9.20
N THR A 80 -5.68 6.60 10.21
CA THR A 80 -6.22 7.56 11.19
C THR A 80 -5.13 8.53 11.67
N ASN A 81 -5.55 9.71 12.18
CA ASN A 81 -4.66 10.65 12.86
C ASN A 81 -4.57 10.40 14.38
N HIS A 82 -5.28 9.40 14.91
CA HIS A 82 -5.24 9.05 16.33
C HIS A 82 -3.99 8.26 16.67
N VAL A 83 -3.36 8.60 17.77
CA VAL A 83 -2.21 7.93 18.38
C VAL A 83 -2.49 7.53 19.80
N TYR A 84 -1.79 6.49 20.27
CA TYR A 84 -1.80 6.06 21.66
C TYR A 84 -0.45 6.36 22.29
N ILE A 85 -0.49 7.06 23.42
CA ILE A 85 0.69 7.45 24.19
C ILE A 85 0.71 6.57 25.44
N LEU A 86 1.81 5.87 25.65
CA LEU A 86 2.00 5.09 26.89
C LEU A 86 2.24 6.08 28.05
N LYS A 87 1.34 6.11 29.02
CA LYS A 87 1.38 7.07 30.15
C LYS A 87 2.66 6.99 30.98
N GLU A 88 3.27 5.83 31.05
CA GLU A 88 4.51 5.56 31.80
C GLU A 88 5.72 6.27 31.17
N THR A 89 5.82 6.27 29.83
CA THR A 89 6.99 6.78 29.11
C THR A 89 6.70 8.10 28.37
N GLY A 90 5.43 8.43 28.11
CA GLY A 90 5.05 9.55 27.27
C GLY A 90 5.28 9.30 25.77
N GLU A 91 5.64 8.09 25.37
CA GLU A 91 5.94 7.74 23.98
C GLU A 91 4.70 7.28 23.23
N ILE A 92 4.63 7.62 21.94
CA ILE A 92 3.62 7.07 21.02
C ILE A 92 3.98 5.61 20.74
N VAL A 93 3.00 4.72 20.96
CA VAL A 93 3.14 3.30 20.70
C VAL A 93 2.49 2.91 19.38
N ASP A 94 3.15 2.01 18.65
CA ASP A 94 2.66 1.53 17.35
C ASP A 94 1.45 0.60 17.50
N ASN A 95 1.47 -0.21 18.58
CA ASN A 95 0.46 -1.21 18.87
C ASN A 95 0.31 -1.35 20.37
N CYS A 96 -0.93 -1.30 20.88
CA CYS A 96 -1.21 -1.51 22.30
C CYS A 96 -1.01 -2.96 22.76
N GLN A 97 -0.69 -3.92 21.87
CA GLN A 97 -0.39 -5.33 22.15
C GLN A 97 -1.41 -6.01 23.08
N LYS A 98 -2.70 -5.64 22.95
CA LYS A 98 -3.79 -6.08 23.83
C LYS A 98 -3.59 -5.75 25.32
N ARG A 99 -2.67 -4.82 25.65
CA ARG A 99 -2.50 -4.29 27.01
C ARG A 99 -3.75 -3.50 27.42
N PRO A 100 -4.04 -3.40 28.73
CA PRO A 100 -5.20 -2.66 29.24
C PRO A 100 -5.21 -1.20 28.74
N GLN A 101 -6.35 -0.76 28.21
CA GLN A 101 -6.50 0.58 27.60
C GLN A 101 -6.19 1.73 28.59
N ARG A 102 -6.39 1.51 29.91
CA ARG A 102 -6.06 2.51 30.97
C ARG A 102 -4.59 2.93 31.00
N LEU A 103 -3.69 2.14 30.42
CA LEU A 103 -2.24 2.44 30.35
C LEU A 103 -1.92 3.47 29.30
N PHE A 104 -2.85 3.75 28.43
CA PHE A 104 -2.63 4.66 27.30
C PHE A 104 -3.49 5.90 27.41
N GLU A 105 -2.97 6.99 26.90
CA GLU A 105 -3.71 8.19 26.55
C GLU A 105 -3.90 8.20 25.04
N GLU A 106 -5.10 8.52 24.58
CA GLU A 106 -5.41 8.67 23.17
C GLU A 106 -5.39 10.14 22.79
N ARG A 107 -4.73 10.50 21.70
CA ARG A 107 -4.63 11.85 21.19
C ARG A 107 -4.80 11.89 19.70
N GLU A 108 -5.39 12.95 19.18
CA GLU A 108 -5.44 13.26 17.76
C GLU A 108 -4.23 14.11 17.36
N LEU A 109 -3.57 13.71 16.27
CA LEU A 109 -2.54 14.52 15.64
C LEU A 109 -3.19 15.61 14.78
N SER A 110 -2.65 16.81 14.83
CA SER A 110 -2.98 17.89 13.90
C SER A 110 -2.46 17.60 12.48
N VAL A 111 -2.89 18.40 11.51
CA VAL A 111 -2.40 18.34 10.11
C VAL A 111 -0.88 18.49 10.07
N ASP A 112 -0.33 19.46 10.80
CA ASP A 112 1.10 19.75 10.82
C ASP A 112 1.91 18.63 11.49
N GLU A 113 1.40 18.04 12.57
CA GLU A 113 2.04 16.89 13.21
C GLU A 113 2.04 15.68 12.29
N CYS A 114 0.91 15.38 11.64
CA CYS A 114 0.83 14.30 10.63
C CYS A 114 1.85 14.49 9.50
N ALA A 115 1.89 15.70 8.92
CA ALA A 115 2.84 16.04 7.87
C ALA A 115 4.29 15.94 8.35
N SER A 116 4.59 16.40 9.58
CA SER A 116 5.94 16.33 10.17
C SER A 116 6.43 14.90 10.34
N TYR A 117 5.62 13.98 10.86
CA TYR A 117 6.00 12.57 10.98
C TYR A 117 6.28 11.93 9.62
N LEU A 118 5.40 12.15 8.65
CA LEU A 118 5.58 11.61 7.30
C LEU A 118 6.79 12.24 6.58
N GLN A 119 7.03 13.53 6.76
CA GLN A 119 8.21 14.19 6.18
C GLN A 119 9.51 13.62 6.75
N LYS A 120 9.56 13.31 8.05
CA LYS A 120 10.72 12.63 8.66
C LYS A 120 10.93 11.24 8.04
N ALA A 121 9.86 10.46 7.85
CA ALA A 121 9.93 9.16 7.18
C ALA A 121 10.44 9.28 5.74
N ILE A 122 9.96 10.26 4.97
CA ILE A 122 10.43 10.55 3.61
C ILE A 122 11.92 10.92 3.60
N ASN A 123 12.35 11.80 4.50
CA ASN A 123 13.74 12.22 4.58
C ASN A 123 14.67 11.05 4.95
N LEU A 124 14.24 10.19 5.85
CA LEU A 124 14.99 8.99 6.23
C LEU A 124 15.14 8.03 5.04
N LEU A 125 14.08 7.76 4.31
CA LEU A 125 14.14 6.94 3.09
C LEU A 125 15.04 7.56 2.02
N LYS A 126 14.98 8.89 1.83
CA LYS A 126 15.91 9.60 0.91
C LYS A 126 17.38 9.37 1.30
N SER A 127 17.71 9.50 2.58
CA SER A 127 19.09 9.30 3.06
C SER A 127 19.56 7.85 2.90
N GLN A 128 18.70 6.87 3.19
CA GLN A 128 18.99 5.44 3.03
C GLN A 128 19.22 5.07 1.56
N THR A 129 18.42 5.62 0.64
CA THR A 129 18.54 5.39 -0.80
C THR A 129 19.81 6.04 -1.36
N ALA A 130 20.12 7.27 -0.96
CA ALA A 130 21.34 7.98 -1.38
C ALA A 130 22.62 7.27 -0.91
N ALA A 131 22.63 6.75 0.31
CA ALA A 131 23.79 6.03 0.88
C ALA A 131 24.10 4.72 0.16
N SER A 132 23.16 4.15 -0.59
CA SER A 132 23.36 2.88 -1.30
C SER A 132 24.24 2.98 -2.55
N GLY A 133 24.48 4.18 -3.08
CA GLY A 133 25.24 4.38 -4.33
C GLY A 133 24.59 3.66 -5.54
N SER A 134 23.36 3.15 -5.39
CA SER A 134 22.70 2.39 -6.43
C SER A 134 22.23 3.30 -7.56
N SER A 135 22.43 2.87 -8.80
CA SER A 135 21.91 3.50 -10.02
C SER A 135 20.36 3.39 -10.16
N GLU A 136 19.67 2.91 -9.12
CA GLU A 136 18.23 2.60 -9.13
C GLU A 136 17.30 3.83 -9.15
N GLY A 137 17.83 5.02 -9.41
CA GLY A 137 17.00 6.23 -9.55
C GLY A 137 16.57 6.88 -8.22
N THR A 138 15.85 7.99 -8.32
CA THR A 138 15.41 8.80 -7.17
C THR A 138 14.21 8.14 -6.47
N LEU A 139 14.20 8.17 -5.12
CA LEU A 139 13.05 7.73 -4.31
C LEU A 139 11.74 8.40 -4.78
N LYS A 140 10.71 7.61 -4.92
CA LYS A 140 9.33 8.07 -5.11
C LYS A 140 8.46 7.59 -3.94
N VAL A 141 7.59 8.45 -3.46
CA VAL A 141 6.68 8.16 -2.34
C VAL A 141 5.25 8.41 -2.81
N ILE A 142 4.43 7.38 -2.71
CA ILE A 142 2.99 7.46 -2.98
C ILE A 142 2.28 7.51 -1.64
N ILE A 143 1.55 8.58 -1.39
CA ILE A 143 0.68 8.70 -0.20
C ILE A 143 -0.75 8.47 -0.64
N THR A 144 -1.49 7.70 0.14
CA THR A 144 -2.93 7.50 -0.05
C THR A 144 -3.65 7.49 1.29
N VAL A 145 -4.82 8.10 1.37
CA VAL A 145 -5.70 7.93 2.51
C VAL A 145 -6.48 6.63 2.33
N SER A 146 -6.41 5.78 3.35
CA SER A 146 -7.02 4.46 3.32
C SER A 146 -8.54 4.54 3.11
N PRO A 147 -9.11 3.73 2.20
CA PRO A 147 -10.55 3.66 1.97
C PRO A 147 -11.30 2.92 3.10
N ILE A 148 -10.58 2.40 4.09
CA ILE A 148 -11.17 1.70 5.24
C ILE A 148 -11.84 2.71 6.17
N ARG A 149 -13.09 2.44 6.55
CA ARG A 149 -13.84 3.25 7.51
C ARG A 149 -13.41 2.88 8.93
N TYR A 150 -13.27 3.88 9.80
CA TYR A 150 -12.84 3.65 11.18
C TYR A 150 -13.95 4.01 12.16
N ALA A 151 -14.76 3.00 12.52
CA ALA A 151 -15.99 3.23 13.28
C ALA A 151 -15.77 3.51 14.79
N LYS A 152 -14.57 3.30 15.34
CA LYS A 152 -14.28 3.45 16.77
C LYS A 152 -14.68 4.83 17.32
N TYR A 153 -14.49 5.88 16.52
CA TYR A 153 -14.80 7.28 16.90
C TYR A 153 -16.13 7.76 16.31
N GLY A 154 -16.98 6.84 15.87
CA GLY A 154 -18.16 7.13 15.09
C GLY A 154 -17.81 7.59 13.66
N TYR A 155 -18.82 7.66 12.80
CA TYR A 155 -18.59 8.01 11.41
C TYR A 155 -18.20 9.48 11.20
N HIS A 156 -18.69 10.38 12.05
CA HIS A 156 -18.27 11.78 12.02
C HIS A 156 -16.79 11.94 12.39
N GLY A 157 -16.35 11.34 13.50
CA GLY A 157 -14.93 11.35 13.92
C GLY A 157 -14.02 10.69 12.87
N SER A 158 -14.48 9.62 12.23
CA SER A 158 -13.76 9.00 11.10
C SER A 158 -13.56 9.99 9.94
N GLN A 159 -14.58 10.78 9.59
CA GLN A 159 -14.46 11.78 8.52
C GLN A 159 -13.51 12.92 8.90
N LEU A 160 -13.56 13.42 10.16
CA LEU A 160 -12.62 14.43 10.63
C LEU A 160 -11.16 13.92 10.59
N SER A 161 -10.95 12.68 11.03
CA SER A 161 -9.64 12.02 10.93
C SER A 161 -9.17 11.93 9.48
N LYS A 162 -10.03 11.52 8.55
CA LYS A 162 -9.69 11.46 7.12
C LYS A 162 -9.38 12.83 6.53
N ALA A 163 -10.15 13.86 6.89
CA ALA A 163 -9.91 15.24 6.46
C ALA A 163 -8.53 15.74 6.91
N THR A 164 -8.13 15.47 8.16
CA THR A 164 -6.79 15.78 8.68
C THR A 164 -5.69 15.10 7.84
N LEU A 165 -5.86 13.82 7.53
CA LEU A 165 -4.89 13.07 6.73
C LEU A 165 -4.83 13.52 5.27
N LEU A 166 -5.97 13.89 4.67
CA LEU A 166 -6.02 14.45 3.31
C LEU A 166 -5.26 15.79 3.22
N LEU A 167 -5.47 16.68 4.19
CA LEU A 167 -4.76 17.96 4.26
C LEU A 167 -3.25 17.77 4.47
N ALA A 168 -2.86 16.81 5.32
CA ALA A 168 -1.45 16.48 5.53
C ALA A 168 -0.80 15.90 4.27
N ALA A 169 -1.51 15.03 3.54
CA ALA A 169 -1.04 14.47 2.27
C ALA A 169 -0.88 15.56 1.20
N ASP A 170 -1.85 16.45 1.04
CA ASP A 170 -1.79 17.58 0.11
C ASP A 170 -0.60 18.50 0.41
N LYS A 171 -0.37 18.81 1.69
CA LYS A 171 0.80 19.59 2.13
C LYS A 171 2.10 18.91 1.69
N LEU A 172 2.26 17.62 1.92
CA LEU A 172 3.47 16.86 1.57
C LEU A 172 3.72 16.79 0.06
N VAL A 173 2.67 16.64 -0.74
CA VAL A 173 2.78 16.68 -2.21
C VAL A 173 3.32 18.04 -2.66
N LYS A 174 2.80 19.14 -2.11
CA LYS A 174 3.25 20.51 -2.44
C LYS A 174 4.69 20.79 -1.99
N GLU A 175 5.08 20.26 -0.84
CA GLU A 175 6.42 20.48 -0.26
C GLU A 175 7.51 19.56 -0.85
N ASN A 176 7.12 18.47 -1.55
CA ASN A 176 8.05 17.50 -2.12
C ASN A 176 7.77 17.24 -3.61
N PRO A 177 7.80 18.26 -4.48
CA PRO A 177 7.49 18.07 -5.90
C PRO A 177 8.47 17.07 -6.55
N GLY A 178 7.92 16.22 -7.43
CA GLY A 178 8.69 15.18 -8.12
C GLY A 178 9.14 14.00 -7.24
N VAL A 179 8.87 14.03 -5.92
CA VAL A 179 9.17 12.93 -4.99
C VAL A 179 7.90 12.31 -4.45
N VAL A 180 6.96 13.12 -3.98
CA VAL A 180 5.70 12.66 -3.37
C VAL A 180 4.56 12.86 -4.35
N SER A 181 3.76 11.82 -4.52
CA SER A 181 2.48 11.84 -5.24
C SER A 181 1.34 11.35 -4.35
N TYR A 182 0.12 11.81 -4.64
CA TYR A 182 -1.08 11.33 -3.97
C TYR A 182 -1.86 10.38 -4.88
N PHE A 183 -2.29 9.25 -4.32
CA PHE A 183 -3.21 8.33 -4.99
C PHE A 183 -4.57 8.32 -4.29
N PRO A 184 -5.68 8.64 -4.95
CA PRO A 184 -6.96 8.91 -4.32
C PRO A 184 -7.79 7.66 -4.03
N ALA A 185 -7.23 6.67 -3.27
CA ALA A 185 -7.95 5.44 -2.96
C ALA A 185 -9.20 5.68 -2.09
N TYR A 186 -9.16 6.68 -1.20
CA TYR A 186 -10.29 7.07 -0.37
C TYR A 186 -11.45 7.62 -1.22
N GLU A 187 -11.13 8.51 -2.16
CA GLU A 187 -12.09 9.13 -3.06
C GLU A 187 -12.67 8.12 -4.05
N ILE A 188 -11.85 7.20 -4.59
CA ILE A 188 -12.34 6.11 -5.45
C ILE A 188 -13.42 5.33 -4.71
N MET A 189 -13.20 4.98 -3.44
CA MET A 189 -14.17 4.21 -2.67
C MET A 189 -15.45 5.01 -2.37
N ASN A 190 -15.32 6.30 -2.00
CA ASN A 190 -16.43 7.10 -1.52
C ASN A 190 -17.23 7.80 -2.63
N ASP A 191 -16.59 8.16 -3.75
CA ASP A 191 -17.22 8.92 -4.82
C ASP A 191 -17.43 8.11 -6.09
N GLU A 192 -16.49 7.28 -6.48
CA GLU A 192 -16.59 6.51 -7.72
C GLU A 192 -17.35 5.18 -7.51
N LEU A 193 -17.00 4.41 -6.48
CA LEU A 193 -17.69 3.14 -6.16
C LEU A 193 -19.00 3.38 -5.39
N ARG A 194 -19.01 4.20 -4.38
CA ARG A 194 -20.14 4.79 -3.64
C ARG A 194 -21.35 3.88 -3.39
N ASP A 195 -21.12 2.60 -3.09
CA ASP A 195 -22.20 1.64 -2.84
C ASP A 195 -21.77 0.65 -1.76
N TYR A 196 -22.69 0.23 -0.88
CA TYR A 196 -22.41 -0.73 0.19
C TYR A 196 -21.93 -2.09 -0.30
N ARG A 197 -22.28 -2.52 -1.52
CA ARG A 197 -21.79 -3.77 -2.12
C ARG A 197 -20.26 -3.83 -2.29
N PHE A 198 -19.60 -2.67 -2.26
CA PHE A 198 -18.15 -2.57 -2.34
C PHE A 198 -17.45 -2.65 -0.98
N TYR A 199 -18.23 -2.81 0.10
CA TYR A 199 -17.71 -3.13 1.43
C TYR A 199 -17.84 -4.61 1.72
N LYS A 200 -17.00 -5.12 2.62
CA LYS A 200 -17.16 -6.44 3.24
C LYS A 200 -18.36 -6.43 4.18
N GLU A 201 -18.72 -7.60 4.73
CA GLU A 201 -19.84 -7.77 5.66
C GLU A 201 -19.74 -6.86 6.90
N ASP A 202 -18.53 -6.47 7.31
CA ASP A 202 -18.30 -5.56 8.43
C ASP A 202 -18.65 -4.09 8.13
N MET A 203 -18.96 -3.75 6.87
CA MET A 203 -19.25 -2.39 6.41
C MET A 203 -18.11 -1.38 6.64
N LEU A 204 -16.90 -1.86 6.90
CA LEU A 204 -15.72 -1.04 7.18
C LEU A 204 -14.62 -1.23 6.13
N HIS A 205 -14.33 -2.47 5.79
CA HIS A 205 -13.28 -2.82 4.84
C HIS A 205 -13.81 -2.90 3.40
N PRO A 206 -13.05 -2.45 2.40
CA PRO A 206 -13.37 -2.68 1.00
C PRO A 206 -13.49 -4.17 0.70
N SER A 207 -14.45 -4.53 -0.15
CA SER A 207 -14.58 -5.88 -0.70
C SER A 207 -13.39 -6.21 -1.62
N GLU A 208 -13.18 -7.49 -1.94
CA GLU A 208 -12.14 -7.90 -2.90
C GLU A 208 -12.38 -7.26 -4.28
N GLN A 209 -13.64 -7.10 -4.69
CA GLN A 209 -14.00 -6.40 -5.93
C GLN A 209 -13.58 -4.93 -5.91
N ALA A 210 -13.79 -4.23 -4.78
CA ALA A 210 -13.37 -2.84 -4.63
C ALA A 210 -11.84 -2.73 -4.63
N VAL A 211 -11.13 -3.64 -3.94
CA VAL A 211 -9.66 -3.68 -3.93
C VAL A 211 -9.11 -3.92 -5.34
N GLU A 212 -9.73 -4.84 -6.10
CA GLU A 212 -9.32 -5.11 -7.49
C GLU A 212 -9.51 -3.88 -8.37
N TYR A 213 -10.65 -3.20 -8.26
CA TYR A 213 -10.91 -1.97 -9.00
C TYR A 213 -9.90 -0.87 -8.66
N ILE A 214 -9.59 -0.67 -7.37
CA ILE A 214 -8.57 0.31 -6.95
C ILE A 214 -7.19 -0.10 -7.46
N TRP A 215 -6.87 -1.39 -7.50
CA TRP A 215 -5.64 -1.92 -8.07
C TRP A 215 -5.52 -1.60 -9.58
N GLU A 216 -6.59 -1.78 -10.35
CA GLU A 216 -6.61 -1.42 -11.77
C GLU A 216 -6.35 0.08 -11.98
N ARG A 217 -6.99 0.94 -11.15
CA ARG A 217 -6.76 2.40 -11.18
C ARG A 217 -5.32 2.75 -10.80
N PHE A 218 -4.74 2.05 -9.81
CA PHE A 218 -3.34 2.21 -9.40
C PHE A 218 -2.38 1.84 -10.54
N ARG A 219 -2.60 0.70 -11.19
CA ARG A 219 -1.83 0.28 -12.37
C ARG A 219 -1.91 1.31 -13.49
N ALA A 220 -3.10 1.75 -13.84
CA ALA A 220 -3.31 2.76 -14.86
C ALA A 220 -2.53 4.06 -14.58
N THR A 221 -2.33 4.40 -13.29
CA THR A 221 -1.59 5.60 -12.85
C THR A 221 -0.08 5.42 -12.89
N TYR A 222 0.43 4.27 -12.42
CA TYR A 222 1.87 4.10 -12.13
C TYR A 222 2.59 3.07 -13.00
N PHE A 223 1.88 2.20 -13.75
CA PHE A 223 2.55 1.19 -14.56
C PHE A 223 2.75 1.66 -15.99
N GLY A 224 3.96 1.38 -16.52
CA GLY A 224 4.25 1.49 -17.94
C GLY A 224 4.08 0.15 -18.65
N LYS A 225 4.34 0.17 -19.96
CA LYS A 225 4.20 -1.03 -20.82
C LYS A 225 5.00 -2.22 -20.32
N ALA A 226 6.20 -1.99 -19.76
CA ALA A 226 7.07 -3.06 -19.27
C ALA A 226 6.47 -3.78 -18.04
N ALA A 227 5.91 -3.02 -17.09
CA ALA A 227 5.26 -3.60 -15.90
C ALA A 227 3.95 -4.32 -16.26
N GLU A 228 3.17 -3.79 -17.22
CA GLU A 228 1.97 -4.46 -17.72
C GLU A 228 2.32 -5.78 -18.41
N GLN A 229 3.36 -5.80 -19.26
CA GLN A 229 3.83 -7.03 -19.90
C GLN A 229 4.32 -8.06 -18.88
N PHE A 230 5.03 -7.60 -17.84
CA PHE A 230 5.45 -8.47 -16.74
C PHE A 230 4.25 -9.15 -16.05
N LEU A 231 3.16 -8.40 -15.79
CA LEU A 231 1.94 -8.96 -15.23
C LEU A 231 1.26 -9.97 -16.16
N GLU A 232 1.21 -9.66 -17.46
CA GLU A 232 0.62 -10.54 -18.46
C GLU A 232 1.38 -11.86 -18.60
N ASP A 233 2.71 -11.81 -18.58
CA ASP A 233 3.56 -12.99 -18.64
C ASP A 233 3.44 -13.84 -17.35
N TRP A 234 3.29 -13.21 -16.18
CA TRP A 234 3.17 -13.92 -14.92
C TRP A 234 1.78 -14.53 -14.70
N ARG A 235 0.73 -13.87 -15.16
CA ARG A 235 -0.66 -14.29 -14.92
C ARG A 235 -0.94 -15.77 -15.18
N PRO A 236 -0.62 -16.37 -16.35
CA PRO A 236 -0.90 -17.79 -16.61
C PRO A 236 -0.12 -18.72 -15.69
N ILE A 237 1.08 -18.33 -15.24
CA ILE A 237 1.88 -19.10 -14.30
C ILE A 237 1.22 -19.06 -12.92
N ARG A 238 0.82 -17.88 -12.44
CA ARG A 238 0.12 -17.70 -11.17
C ARG A 238 -1.18 -18.49 -11.11
N GLU A 239 -1.98 -18.45 -12.17
CA GLU A 239 -3.23 -19.19 -12.27
C GLU A 239 -2.99 -20.70 -12.23
N ALA A 240 -1.98 -21.18 -12.93
CA ALA A 240 -1.59 -22.58 -12.93
C ALA A 240 -1.09 -23.05 -11.55
N LEU A 241 -0.28 -22.23 -10.85
CA LEU A 241 0.18 -22.54 -9.49
C LEU A 241 -0.97 -22.52 -8.45
N GLY A 242 -1.99 -21.70 -8.67
CA GLY A 242 -3.18 -21.62 -7.83
C GLY A 242 -4.22 -22.72 -8.08
N HIS A 243 -4.04 -23.54 -9.13
CA HIS A 243 -4.97 -24.60 -9.49
C HIS A 243 -4.99 -25.72 -8.43
N LYS A 244 -6.18 -26.05 -7.92
CA LYS A 244 -6.39 -27.15 -6.98
C LYS A 244 -6.93 -28.37 -7.72
N PRO A 245 -6.13 -29.43 -7.94
CA PRO A 245 -6.58 -30.60 -8.68
C PRO A 245 -7.55 -31.45 -7.87
N PHE A 246 -8.44 -32.14 -8.56
CA PHE A 246 -9.26 -33.20 -7.94
C PHE A 246 -8.45 -34.46 -7.59
N HIS A 247 -7.40 -34.77 -8.39
CA HIS A 247 -6.52 -35.92 -8.24
C HIS A 247 -5.05 -35.48 -8.24
N PRO A 248 -4.48 -35.06 -7.08
CA PRO A 248 -3.11 -34.55 -6.98
C PRO A 248 -2.03 -35.54 -7.44
N GLU A 249 -2.29 -36.83 -7.28
CA GLU A 249 -1.33 -37.93 -7.60
C GLU A 249 -1.38 -38.34 -9.09
N SER A 250 -2.27 -37.83 -9.91
CA SER A 250 -2.36 -38.25 -11.32
C SER A 250 -1.11 -37.83 -12.14
N GLU A 251 -0.72 -38.66 -13.08
CA GLU A 251 0.41 -38.38 -13.99
C GLU A 251 0.18 -37.07 -14.78
N GLU A 252 -1.06 -36.82 -15.16
CA GLU A 252 -1.43 -35.56 -15.83
C GLU A 252 -1.15 -34.37 -14.96
N HIS A 253 -1.51 -34.42 -13.65
CA HIS A 253 -1.23 -33.33 -12.73
C HIS A 253 0.26 -33.14 -12.48
N GLN A 254 1.03 -34.22 -12.30
CA GLN A 254 2.49 -34.14 -12.15
C GLN A 254 3.14 -33.51 -13.39
N THR A 255 2.71 -33.90 -14.59
CA THR A 255 3.17 -33.31 -15.83
C THR A 255 2.80 -31.82 -15.94
N PHE A 256 1.58 -31.44 -15.51
CA PHE A 256 1.12 -30.06 -15.49
C PHE A 256 1.98 -29.21 -14.55
N ILE A 257 2.26 -29.68 -13.33
CA ILE A 257 3.12 -28.98 -12.37
C ILE A 257 4.55 -28.85 -12.90
N ALA A 258 5.14 -29.90 -13.45
CA ALA A 258 6.48 -29.84 -14.02
C ALA A 258 6.59 -28.78 -15.14
N ARG A 259 5.61 -28.72 -16.03
CA ARG A 259 5.54 -27.68 -17.08
C ARG A 259 5.35 -26.27 -16.50
N THR A 260 4.60 -26.14 -15.42
CA THR A 260 4.36 -24.86 -14.76
C THR A 260 5.63 -24.34 -14.06
N GLU A 261 6.36 -25.21 -13.38
CA GLU A 261 7.66 -24.86 -12.77
C GLU A 261 8.71 -24.47 -13.82
N GLU A 262 8.73 -25.16 -14.98
CA GLU A 262 9.61 -24.76 -16.09
C GLU A 262 9.26 -23.37 -16.64
N LYS A 263 7.97 -23.05 -16.83
CA LYS A 263 7.53 -21.71 -17.24
C LYS A 263 7.89 -20.65 -16.20
N LYS A 264 7.78 -20.98 -14.93
CA LYS A 264 8.17 -20.09 -13.84
C LYS A 264 9.67 -19.80 -13.88
N ARG A 265 10.52 -20.83 -14.07
CA ARG A 265 11.96 -20.66 -14.20
C ARG A 265 12.32 -19.75 -15.39
N GLN A 266 11.70 -19.98 -16.56
CA GLN A 266 11.90 -19.15 -17.74
C GLN A 266 11.47 -17.70 -17.50
N PHE A 267 10.39 -17.47 -16.77
CA PHE A 267 9.93 -16.15 -16.36
C PHE A 267 10.96 -15.48 -15.44
N GLU A 268 11.44 -16.20 -14.41
CA GLU A 268 12.43 -15.70 -13.45
C GLU A 268 13.77 -15.35 -14.13
N GLU A 269 14.21 -16.16 -15.11
CA GLU A 269 15.38 -15.87 -15.95
C GLU A 269 15.15 -14.63 -16.83
N LYS A 270 14.00 -14.55 -17.52
CA LYS A 270 13.65 -13.41 -18.41
C LYS A 270 13.70 -12.08 -17.67
N TYR A 271 13.23 -12.05 -16.42
CA TYR A 271 13.10 -10.83 -15.61
C TYR A 271 14.18 -10.66 -14.55
N HIS A 272 15.22 -11.48 -14.56
CA HIS A 272 16.37 -11.43 -13.63
C HIS A 272 15.94 -11.40 -12.15
N LEU A 273 15.01 -12.31 -11.78
CA LEU A 273 14.46 -12.42 -10.44
C LEU A 273 15.22 -13.43 -9.55
N LEU A 274 16.16 -14.15 -10.10
CA LEU A 274 17.04 -15.12 -9.44
C LEU A 274 18.26 -14.44 -8.82
#